data_ffc09ae84784ba5f0e7f23d3ded56777
#
_entry.id   ffc09ae84784ba5f0e7f23d3ded56777
#
_cell.length_a   1.000
_cell.length_b   1.000
_cell.length_c   1.000
_cell.angle_alpha   90.00
_cell.angle_beta   90.00
_cell.angle_gamma   90.00
#
_symmetry.space_group_name_H-M   'P 1'
#
loop_
_entity.id
_entity.type
_entity.pdbx_description
1 polymer ?
#
loop_
_entity_poly.entity_id
_entity_poly.type
_entity_poly.pdbx_seq_one_letter_code
_entity_poly.pdbx_strand_id
1 'polypeptide(L)'
;MAFGLDMGPDNVVNIKVIGVGGGGNNVVNRMVRTGTKGVDFIAVNTDKQALAVSSATYKIQIGEKLTNGQGAGSDPEVGRKSAEENRTQISKALEDADMVF
;
A
#
# COMPACT_ATOMS: atom_id res chain seq x y z
N MET A 1 16.97 16.16 10.92
CA MET A 1 17.37 15.76 9.96
C MET A 1 17.58 14.42 9.90
N ALA A 2 17.35 13.99 9.05
CA ALA A 2 17.26 12.69 9.04
C ALA A 2 18.49 11.99 8.78
N PHE A 3 18.94 11.24 9.70
CA PHE A 3 19.91 10.22 9.49
C PHE A 3 21.24 10.66 8.96
N GLY A 4 21.59 11.91 9.15
CA GLY A 4 22.83 12.41 8.63
C GLY A 4 22.91 12.51 7.12
N LEU A 5 21.81 12.34 6.44
CA LEU A 5 21.78 12.50 5.00
C LEU A 5 21.72 13.96 4.63
N ASP A 6 22.67 14.39 3.85
CA ASP A 6 22.62 15.74 3.32
C ASP A 6 21.78 15.73 2.06
N MET A 7 20.51 15.98 2.24
CA MET A 7 19.59 15.96 1.13
C MET A 7 19.45 17.37 0.60
N GLY A 8 20.21 17.74 -0.34
CA GLY A 8 20.02 19.04 -1.00
C GLY A 8 18.58 19.18 -1.51
N PRO A 9 18.21 20.38 -1.96
CA PRO A 9 16.83 20.65 -2.38
C PRO A 9 16.31 19.72 -3.48
N ASP A 10 17.21 19.19 -4.30
CA ASP A 10 16.83 18.33 -5.40
C ASP A 10 16.90 16.85 -5.07
N ASN A 11 17.33 16.53 -3.85
CA ASN A 11 17.47 15.14 -3.43
C ASN A 11 16.40 14.78 -2.42
N VAL A 12 15.25 14.39 -2.92
CA VAL A 12 14.13 14.01 -2.10
C VAL A 12 14.05 12.49 -2.02
N VAL A 13 13.99 11.96 -0.80
CA VAL A 13 13.79 10.53 -0.59
C VAL A 13 12.31 10.22 -0.75
N ASN A 14 12.00 9.33 -1.67
CA ASN A 14 10.63 8.88 -1.87
C ASN A 14 10.37 7.66 -1.00
N ILE A 15 9.62 7.87 0.06
CA ILE A 15 9.25 6.81 0.99
C ILE A 15 7.80 6.44 0.73
N LYS A 16 7.57 5.16 0.52
CA LYS A 16 6.22 4.64 0.35
C LYS A 16 5.91 3.63 1.45
N VAL A 17 4.73 3.75 2.03
CA VAL A 17 4.23 2.80 3.01
C VAL A 17 3.06 2.08 2.36
N ILE A 18 3.20 0.77 2.23
CA ILE A 18 2.18 -0.05 1.60
C ILE A 18 1.51 -0.91 2.66
N GLY A 19 0.20 -0.78 2.78
CA GLY A 19 -0.60 -1.61 3.67
C GLY A 19 -1.30 -2.69 2.86
N VAL A 20 -1.08 -3.94 3.23
CA VAL A 20 -1.64 -5.09 2.52
C VAL A 20 -2.62 -5.81 3.43
N GLY A 21 -3.82 -6.05 2.92
CA GLY A 21 -4.86 -6.73 3.67
C GLY A 21 -5.45 -5.87 4.78
N GLY A 22 -6.28 -6.49 5.62
CA GLY A 22 -6.99 -5.77 6.68
C GLY A 22 -6.04 -5.20 7.74
N GLY A 23 -5.10 -6.01 8.21
CA GLY A 23 -4.15 -5.58 9.23
C GLY A 23 -3.22 -4.46 8.75
N GLY A 24 -2.65 -4.62 7.56
CA GLY A 24 -1.77 -3.60 6.99
C GLY A 24 -2.48 -2.30 6.73
N ASN A 25 -3.71 -2.36 6.27
CA ASN A 25 -4.49 -1.15 6.01
C ASN A 25 -4.92 -0.44 7.28
N ASN A 26 -5.12 -1.17 8.37
CA ASN A 26 -5.37 -0.55 9.68
C ASN A 26 -4.17 0.28 10.13
N VAL A 27 -2.97 -0.23 9.91
CA VAL A 27 -1.74 0.49 10.26
C VAL A 27 -1.62 1.76 9.40
N VAL A 28 -1.84 1.64 8.09
CA VAL A 28 -1.81 2.78 7.18
C VAL A 28 -2.81 3.85 7.61
N ASN A 29 -4.04 3.46 7.89
CA ASN A 29 -5.06 4.42 8.31
C ASN A 29 -4.65 5.15 9.59
N ARG A 30 -4.03 4.43 10.53
CA ARG A 30 -3.55 5.03 11.77
C ARG A 30 -2.43 6.04 11.51
N MET A 31 -1.48 5.69 10.65
CA MET A 31 -0.37 6.59 10.31
C MET A 31 -0.87 7.86 9.64
N VAL A 32 -1.83 7.73 8.73
CA VAL A 32 -2.43 8.90 8.07
C VAL A 32 -3.11 9.80 9.10
N ARG A 33 -3.85 9.22 10.03
CA ARG A 33 -4.55 10.01 11.07
C ARG A 33 -3.60 10.72 12.02
N THR A 34 -2.43 10.14 12.27
CA THR A 34 -1.43 10.80 13.14
C THR A 34 -0.66 11.89 12.43
N GLY A 35 -0.92 12.11 11.15
CA GLY A 35 -0.32 13.21 10.43
C GLY A 35 1.11 12.97 9.94
N THR A 36 1.48 11.72 9.71
CA THR A 36 2.78 11.40 9.14
C THR A 36 2.94 12.04 7.77
N LYS A 37 3.99 12.83 7.60
CA LYS A 37 4.22 13.60 6.38
C LYS A 37 5.44 13.10 5.62
N GLY A 38 5.53 13.46 4.34
CA GLY A 38 6.66 13.11 3.51
C GLY A 38 6.65 11.66 3.03
N VAL A 39 5.50 11.01 3.12
CA VAL A 39 5.35 9.59 2.79
C VAL A 39 4.10 9.41 1.93
N ASP A 40 4.22 8.59 0.90
CA ASP A 40 3.05 8.19 0.12
C ASP A 40 2.48 6.90 0.71
N PHE A 41 1.20 6.89 0.94
CA PHE A 41 0.51 5.72 1.49
C PHE A 41 -0.25 4.99 0.39
N ILE A 42 -0.03 3.69 0.32
CA ILE A 42 -0.66 2.81 -0.67
C ILE A 42 -1.43 1.72 0.07
N ALA A 43 -2.71 1.59 -0.25
CA ALA A 43 -3.54 0.53 0.30
C ALA A 43 -3.74 -0.55 -0.76
N VAL A 44 -3.45 -1.79 -0.40
CA VAL A 44 -3.64 -2.95 -1.27
C VAL A 44 -4.57 -3.92 -0.56
N ASN A 45 -5.64 -4.30 -1.21
CA ASN A 45 -6.58 -5.25 -0.63
C ASN A 45 -7.37 -5.95 -1.72
N THR A 46 -7.89 -7.12 -1.39
CA THR A 46 -8.85 -7.83 -2.22
C THR A 46 -10.27 -7.33 -1.95
N ASP A 47 -10.50 -6.75 -0.77
CA ASP A 47 -11.81 -6.27 -0.34
C ASP A 47 -12.03 -4.85 -0.82
N LYS A 48 -12.94 -4.69 -1.77
CA LYS A 48 -13.27 -3.41 -2.37
C LYS A 48 -13.85 -2.41 -1.37
N GLN A 49 -14.67 -2.90 -0.44
CA GLN A 49 -15.28 -2.02 0.55
C GLN A 49 -14.26 -1.49 1.53
N ALA A 50 -13.30 -2.31 1.93
CA ALA A 50 -12.22 -1.88 2.80
C ALA A 50 -11.38 -0.78 2.14
N LEU A 51 -11.12 -0.90 0.84
CA LEU A 51 -10.40 0.13 0.10
C LEU A 51 -11.19 1.44 0.01
N ALA A 52 -12.51 1.34 -0.12
CA ALA A 52 -13.34 2.53 -0.23
C ALA A 52 -13.24 3.43 0.99
N VAL A 53 -13.02 2.85 2.17
CA VAL A 53 -12.90 3.60 3.42
C VAL A 53 -11.46 3.83 3.86
N SER A 54 -10.50 3.41 3.06
CA SER A 54 -9.09 3.62 3.37
C SER A 54 -8.71 5.09 3.27
N SER A 55 -7.81 5.52 4.16
CA SER A 55 -7.27 6.88 4.14
C SER A 55 -6.05 7.04 3.24
N ALA A 56 -5.60 5.97 2.60
CA ALA A 56 -4.43 6.02 1.73
C ALA A 56 -4.68 6.87 0.48
N THR A 57 -3.64 7.50 -0.02
CA THR A 57 -3.72 8.30 -1.24
C THR A 57 -3.90 7.43 -2.47
N TYR A 58 -3.20 6.30 -2.51
CA TYR A 58 -3.28 5.36 -3.62
C TYR A 58 -3.91 4.07 -3.15
N LYS A 59 -4.81 3.52 -3.97
CA LYS A 59 -5.53 2.30 -3.63
C LYS A 59 -5.42 1.32 -4.78
N ILE A 60 -5.02 0.10 -4.49
CA ILE A 60 -4.88 -0.95 -5.47
C ILE A 60 -5.74 -2.13 -5.06
N GLN A 61 -6.76 -2.42 -5.85
CA GLN A 61 -7.55 -3.64 -5.65
C GLN A 61 -6.86 -4.78 -6.39
N ILE A 62 -6.65 -5.88 -5.68
CA ILE A 62 -6.04 -7.07 -6.25
C ILE A 62 -7.02 -8.24 -6.19
N GLY A 63 -6.81 -9.21 -7.08
CA GLY A 63 -7.59 -10.44 -7.06
C GLY A 63 -9.08 -10.28 -7.35
N GLU A 64 -9.46 -9.24 -8.09
CA GLU A 64 -10.87 -9.01 -8.39
C GLU A 64 -11.51 -10.20 -9.09
N LYS A 65 -10.82 -10.77 -10.06
CA LYS A 65 -11.34 -11.94 -10.79
C LYS A 65 -11.45 -13.16 -9.90
N LEU A 66 -10.57 -13.26 -8.92
CA LEU A 66 -10.53 -14.40 -8.02
C LEU A 66 -11.55 -14.30 -6.90
N THR A 67 -11.79 -13.10 -6.39
CA THR A 67 -12.63 -12.90 -5.21
C THR A 67 -13.91 -12.11 -5.48
N ASN A 68 -14.09 -11.58 -6.68
CA ASN A 68 -15.19 -10.69 -7.04
C ASN A 68 -15.28 -9.47 -6.11
N GLY A 69 -14.15 -9.03 -5.57
CA GLY A 69 -14.09 -7.87 -4.71
C GLY A 69 -14.56 -8.11 -3.28
N GLN A 70 -14.74 -9.38 -2.89
CA GLN A 70 -15.25 -9.71 -1.57
C GLN A 70 -14.17 -10.05 -0.54
N GLY A 71 -12.91 -9.93 -0.95
CA GLY A 71 -11.81 -10.20 -0.04
C GLY A 71 -11.36 -11.65 -0.06
N ALA A 72 -10.23 -11.90 0.56
CA ALA A 72 -9.62 -13.22 0.60
C ALA A 72 -10.16 -14.12 1.72
N GLY A 73 -11.01 -13.58 2.59
CA GLY A 73 -11.58 -14.35 3.69
C GLY A 73 -10.53 -14.89 4.65
N SER A 74 -9.42 -14.19 4.82
CA SER A 74 -8.28 -14.61 5.64
C SER A 74 -7.62 -15.91 5.15
N ASP A 75 -7.84 -16.29 3.89
CA ASP A 75 -7.19 -17.43 3.28
C ASP A 75 -5.88 -16.99 2.64
N PRO A 76 -4.71 -17.42 3.17
CA PRO A 76 -3.42 -16.99 2.63
C PRO A 76 -3.21 -17.37 1.17
N GLU A 77 -3.76 -18.50 0.74
CA GLU A 77 -3.61 -18.95 -0.64
C GLU A 77 -4.36 -18.03 -1.60
N VAL A 78 -5.55 -17.59 -1.24
CA VAL A 78 -6.33 -16.64 -2.03
C VAL A 78 -5.60 -15.30 -2.07
N GLY A 79 -5.05 -14.87 -0.93
CA GLY A 79 -4.27 -13.64 -0.87
C GLY A 79 -3.04 -13.68 -1.78
N ARG A 80 -2.31 -14.80 -1.77
CA ARG A 80 -1.13 -14.98 -2.61
C ARG A 80 -1.49 -14.93 -4.10
N LYS A 81 -2.52 -15.65 -4.49
CA LYS A 81 -2.97 -15.66 -5.88
C LYS A 81 -3.48 -14.29 -6.31
N SER A 82 -4.14 -13.58 -5.42
CA SER A 82 -4.61 -12.23 -5.70
C SER A 82 -3.45 -11.28 -5.97
N ALA A 83 -2.40 -11.36 -5.17
CA ALA A 83 -1.22 -10.54 -5.37
C ALA A 83 -0.52 -10.89 -6.70
N GLU A 84 -0.44 -12.16 -7.05
CA GLU A 84 0.15 -12.59 -8.31
C GLU A 84 -0.65 -12.10 -9.52
N GLU A 85 -1.96 -12.11 -9.43
CA GLU A 85 -2.84 -11.63 -10.49
C GLU A 85 -2.55 -10.16 -10.83
N ASN A 86 -2.21 -9.38 -9.83
CA ASN A 86 -1.97 -7.94 -10.00
C ASN A 86 -0.52 -7.52 -9.77
N ARG A 87 0.41 -8.45 -9.98
CA ARG A 87 1.84 -8.18 -9.74
C ARG A 87 2.34 -6.92 -10.45
N THR A 88 1.99 -6.75 -11.72
CA THR A 88 2.45 -5.62 -12.51
C THR A 88 1.98 -4.29 -11.91
N GLN A 89 0.73 -4.24 -11.46
CA GLN A 89 0.19 -3.06 -10.82
C GLN A 89 0.93 -2.68 -9.56
N ILE A 90 1.22 -3.67 -8.73
CA ILE A 90 1.94 -3.47 -7.47
C ILE A 90 3.37 -3.01 -7.75
N SER A 91 4.05 -3.68 -8.67
CA SER A 91 5.42 -3.33 -9.04
C SER A 91 5.51 -1.91 -9.56
N LYS A 92 4.56 -1.52 -10.39
CA LYS A 92 4.53 -0.18 -10.96
C LYS A 92 4.32 0.88 -9.89
N ALA A 93 3.49 0.59 -8.90
CA ALA A 93 3.25 1.52 -7.80
C ALA A 93 4.50 1.76 -6.95
N LEU A 94 5.42 0.82 -6.94
CA LEU A 94 6.62 0.87 -6.10
C LEU A 94 7.88 1.30 -6.85
N GLU A 95 7.83 1.43 -8.18
CA GLU A 95 9.06 1.59 -8.96
C GLU A 95 9.84 2.87 -8.65
N ASP A 96 9.19 3.93 -8.21
CA ASP A 96 9.86 5.19 -7.91
C ASP A 96 10.25 5.32 -6.44
N ALA A 97 10.03 4.30 -5.64
CA ALA A 97 10.29 4.38 -4.22
C ALA A 97 11.76 4.15 -3.91
N ASP A 98 12.31 5.00 -3.05
CA ASP A 98 13.65 4.78 -2.50
C ASP A 98 13.58 3.84 -1.32
N MET A 99 12.49 3.88 -0.55
CA MET A 99 12.24 2.99 0.59
C MET A 99 10.78 2.56 0.59
N VAL A 100 10.55 1.30 0.94
CA VAL A 100 9.20 0.74 1.04
C VAL A 100 9.04 0.04 2.39
N PHE A 101 7.95 0.34 3.06
CA PHE A 101 7.58 -0.31 4.31
C PHE A 101 6.20 -0.93 4.22
#